data_ab8f6ff94537b9cecee08c400c9afc6b
#
_entry.id   ab8f6ff94537b9cecee08c400c9afc6b
#
_cell.length_a   1.000
_cell.length_b   1.000
_cell.length_c   1.000
_cell.angle_alpha   90.00
_cell.angle_beta   90.00
_cell.angle_gamma   90.00
#
_symmetry.space_group_name_H-M   'P 1'
#
loop_
_entity.id
_entity.type
_entity.pdbx_description
1 polymer ?
#
loop_
_entity_poly.entity_id
_entity_poly.type
_entity_poly.pdbx_seq_one_letter_code
_entity_poly.pdbx_strand_id
1 'polypeptide(L)'
;MAKSKAKKKVSRASRIQGEGDYDATRRYLRDVEKFVHTADIEAAARAAAPRNAREARELKEAEAAGRRHAIQKPAKNWFLRDLESIRRKAREHLSEGALTQNYKGSVEKAIGLLNHAVATEIVCVLRYKYHAVAATGISSEAVRAEFAQHAKEEEAHLDLLCERINQLGGKPQMNPEGLLARASSQYVEGENLIDMIRENLIAERIAIESYRDMVRYFGDKDPTTRIMLEGILAQEEEHANDMHDLLVEHEGRPMLPK
;
A
#
# COMPACT_ATOMS: atom_id res chain seq x y z
N MET A 1 -51.62 -36.13 21.81
CA MET A 1 -50.18 -36.23 21.75
C MET A 1 -49.64 -34.87 21.32
N ALA A 2 -49.22 -34.03 22.27
CA ALA A 2 -48.69 -32.68 22.03
C ALA A 2 -47.17 -32.75 21.96
N LYS A 3 -46.57 -32.32 20.82
CA LYS A 3 -45.10 -32.21 20.67
C LYS A 3 -44.66 -30.81 21.14
N SER A 4 -44.00 -30.78 22.25
CA SER A 4 -43.28 -29.64 22.81
C SER A 4 -42.14 -29.23 21.86
N LYS A 5 -42.16 -27.97 21.39
CA LYS A 5 -41.01 -27.32 20.69
C LYS A 5 -40.05 -26.72 21.73
N ALA A 6 -38.96 -27.38 21.95
CA ALA A 6 -37.86 -26.82 22.72
C ALA A 6 -37.21 -25.63 21.98
N LYS A 7 -37.31 -24.42 22.54
CA LYS A 7 -36.56 -23.25 22.08
C LYS A 7 -35.07 -23.41 22.44
N LYS A 8 -34.23 -23.60 21.43
CA LYS A 8 -32.77 -23.58 21.53
C LYS A 8 -32.32 -22.20 21.99
N LYS A 9 -31.83 -22.07 23.22
CA LYS A 9 -31.09 -20.88 23.69
C LYS A 9 -29.80 -20.78 22.88
N VAL A 10 -29.73 -19.80 21.97
CA VAL A 10 -28.48 -19.45 21.30
C VAL A 10 -27.59 -18.78 22.33
N SER A 11 -26.46 -19.41 22.67
CA SER A 11 -25.45 -18.85 23.53
C SER A 11 -24.90 -17.57 22.92
N ARG A 12 -24.88 -16.50 23.69
CA ARG A 12 -24.28 -15.23 23.36
C ARG A 12 -22.76 -15.44 23.29
N ALA A 13 -22.26 -15.88 22.14
CA ALA A 13 -20.84 -15.89 21.88
C ALA A 13 -20.32 -14.46 22.06
N SER A 14 -19.34 -14.26 22.92
CA SER A 14 -18.66 -12.99 23.12
C SER A 14 -18.08 -12.56 21.78
N ARG A 15 -18.67 -11.54 21.14
CA ARG A 15 -18.04 -10.87 20.01
C ARG A 15 -16.82 -10.14 20.58
N ILE A 16 -15.64 -10.61 20.22
CA ILE A 16 -14.40 -9.88 20.46
C ILE A 16 -14.50 -8.59 19.63
N GLN A 17 -14.65 -7.45 20.31
CA GLN A 17 -14.80 -6.14 19.69
C GLN A 17 -13.52 -5.34 19.94
N GLY A 18 -12.39 -5.72 19.36
CA GLY A 18 -11.14 -4.95 19.44
C GLY A 18 -10.79 -4.43 20.85
N GLU A 19 -10.13 -3.27 20.95
CA GLU A 19 -9.68 -2.65 22.21
C GLU A 19 -10.81 -1.88 22.98
N GLY A 20 -12.07 -2.16 22.72
CA GLY A 20 -13.19 -1.51 23.42
C GLY A 20 -14.54 -2.17 23.20
N ASP A 21 -15.51 -1.96 24.10
CA ASP A 21 -16.89 -2.39 23.93
C ASP A 21 -17.69 -1.33 23.16
N TYR A 22 -17.68 -1.43 21.83
CA TYR A 22 -18.42 -0.51 20.94
C TYR A 22 -19.94 -0.53 21.18
N ASP A 23 -20.50 -1.64 21.67
CA ASP A 23 -21.92 -1.73 21.98
C ASP A 23 -22.24 -0.97 23.28
N ALA A 24 -21.35 -1.00 24.26
CA ALA A 24 -21.46 -0.19 25.46
C ALA A 24 -21.36 1.31 25.12
N THR A 25 -20.41 1.70 24.27
CA THR A 25 -20.25 3.07 23.80
C THR A 25 -21.50 3.57 23.07
N ARG A 26 -22.06 2.76 22.15
CA ARG A 26 -23.31 3.13 21.45
C ARG A 26 -24.52 3.23 22.38
N ARG A 27 -24.60 2.38 23.41
CA ARG A 27 -25.65 2.49 24.43
C ARG A 27 -25.51 3.78 25.21
N TYR A 28 -24.30 4.04 25.70
CA TYR A 28 -23.99 5.25 26.44
C TYR A 28 -24.36 6.54 25.66
N LEU A 29 -23.91 6.64 24.42
CA LEU A 29 -24.20 7.80 23.57
C LEU A 29 -25.72 8.01 23.35
N ARG A 30 -26.47 6.94 23.12
CA ARG A 30 -27.94 7.01 23.01
C ARG A 30 -28.60 7.43 24.31
N ASP A 31 -28.11 6.95 25.44
CA ASP A 31 -28.66 7.31 26.75
C ASP A 31 -28.35 8.75 27.09
N VAL A 32 -27.17 9.27 26.75
CA VAL A 32 -26.81 10.69 26.87
C VAL A 32 -27.69 11.57 25.95
N GLU A 33 -27.84 11.19 24.68
CA GLU A 33 -28.69 11.91 23.73
C GLU A 33 -30.16 11.98 24.24
N LYS A 34 -30.68 10.84 24.66
CA LYS A 34 -32.02 10.76 25.24
C LYS A 34 -32.15 11.66 26.49
N PHE A 35 -31.16 11.63 27.39
CA PHE A 35 -31.13 12.45 28.59
C PHE A 35 -31.15 13.94 28.25
N VAL A 36 -30.30 14.38 27.32
CA VAL A 36 -30.22 15.80 26.89
C VAL A 36 -31.54 16.29 26.31
N HIS A 37 -32.28 15.44 25.60
CA HIS A 37 -33.54 15.83 24.95
C HIS A 37 -34.79 15.67 25.84
N THR A 38 -34.71 14.84 26.89
CA THR A 38 -35.93 14.51 27.68
C THR A 38 -35.86 14.89 29.15
N ALA A 39 -34.66 15.20 29.69
CA ALA A 39 -34.48 15.54 31.10
C ALA A 39 -34.58 17.05 31.33
N ASP A 40 -35.18 17.44 32.47
CA ASP A 40 -35.02 18.79 32.99
C ASP A 40 -33.59 18.94 33.52
N ILE A 41 -32.71 19.48 32.65
CA ILE A 41 -31.27 19.64 32.93
C ILE A 41 -31.05 20.55 34.17
N GLU A 42 -31.89 21.57 34.36
CA GLU A 42 -31.77 22.44 35.52
C GLU A 42 -32.16 21.74 36.83
N ALA A 43 -33.21 20.91 36.80
CA ALA A 43 -33.60 20.12 37.97
C ALA A 43 -32.52 19.05 38.30
N ALA A 44 -31.96 18.39 37.28
CA ALA A 44 -30.88 17.46 37.45
C ALA A 44 -29.61 18.13 38.01
N ALA A 45 -29.24 19.30 37.51
CA ALA A 45 -28.11 20.09 38.00
C ALA A 45 -28.29 20.50 39.46
N ARG A 46 -29.52 20.97 39.81
CA ARG A 46 -29.85 21.29 41.22
C ARG A 46 -29.78 20.05 42.13
N ALA A 47 -30.25 18.90 41.68
CA ALA A 47 -30.16 17.62 42.41
C ALA A 47 -28.74 17.10 42.61
N ALA A 48 -27.85 17.40 41.65
CA ALA A 48 -26.43 17.07 41.70
C ALA A 48 -25.58 18.08 42.51
N ALA A 49 -26.13 19.19 42.94
CA ALA A 49 -25.42 20.17 43.77
C ALA A 49 -25.02 19.57 45.12
N PRO A 50 -23.84 19.92 45.65
CA PRO A 50 -23.36 19.38 46.94
C PRO A 50 -24.29 19.78 48.07
N ARG A 51 -24.66 18.85 48.91
CA ARG A 51 -25.64 19.02 50.02
C ARG A 51 -25.09 19.81 51.22
N ASN A 52 -23.76 19.85 51.33
CA ASN A 52 -23.07 20.56 52.41
C ASN A 52 -21.63 20.94 52.02
N ALA A 53 -20.98 21.76 52.85
CA ALA A 53 -19.63 22.25 52.60
C ALA A 53 -18.55 21.15 52.56
N ARG A 54 -18.78 20.02 53.20
CA ARG A 54 -17.86 18.85 53.15
C ARG A 54 -17.93 18.18 51.78
N GLU A 55 -19.13 17.87 51.31
CA GLU A 55 -19.36 17.24 50.01
C GLU A 55 -18.85 18.15 48.88
N ALA A 56 -19.02 19.47 49.00
CA ALA A 56 -18.48 20.44 48.05
C ALA A 56 -16.93 20.38 47.95
N ARG A 57 -16.25 20.21 49.08
CA ARG A 57 -14.77 20.02 49.10
C ARG A 57 -14.36 18.70 48.49
N GLU A 58 -15.03 17.61 48.87
CA GLU A 58 -14.73 16.27 48.33
C GLU A 58 -14.92 16.22 46.81
N LEU A 59 -15.99 16.83 46.25
CA LEU A 59 -16.22 16.95 44.82
C LEU A 59 -15.13 17.79 44.13
N LYS A 60 -14.74 18.92 44.73
CA LYS A 60 -13.69 19.78 44.21
C LYS A 60 -12.32 19.09 44.19
N GLU A 61 -12.01 18.29 45.21
CA GLU A 61 -10.79 17.50 45.30
C GLU A 61 -10.79 16.35 44.30
N ALA A 62 -11.95 15.67 44.11
CA ALA A 62 -12.11 14.63 43.11
C ALA A 62 -11.98 15.18 41.66
N GLU A 63 -12.58 16.36 41.39
CA GLU A 63 -12.45 17.05 40.14
C GLU A 63 -10.99 17.45 39.85
N ALA A 64 -10.28 17.99 40.84
CA ALA A 64 -8.87 18.36 40.74
C ALA A 64 -7.97 17.14 40.54
N ALA A 65 -8.30 16.01 41.16
CA ALA A 65 -7.62 14.71 40.93
C ALA A 65 -7.90 14.21 39.52
N GLY A 66 -9.14 14.24 39.05
CA GLY A 66 -9.53 13.88 37.70
C GLY A 66 -8.83 14.75 36.64
N ARG A 67 -8.76 16.04 36.84
CA ARG A 67 -8.02 16.97 35.97
C ARG A 67 -6.53 16.68 35.97
N ARG A 68 -5.92 16.33 37.11
CA ARG A 68 -4.51 15.91 37.17
C ARG A 68 -4.24 14.63 36.37
N HIS A 69 -5.16 13.67 36.40
CA HIS A 69 -5.08 12.47 35.60
C HIS A 69 -5.32 12.75 34.11
N ALA A 70 -6.24 13.64 33.77
CA ALA A 70 -6.48 14.05 32.38
C ALA A 70 -5.32 14.87 31.77
N ILE A 71 -4.58 15.60 32.64
CA ILE A 71 -3.39 16.38 32.24
C ILE A 71 -2.11 15.51 32.25
N GLN A 72 -2.13 14.31 32.84
CA GLN A 72 -1.07 13.37 32.54
C GLN A 72 -1.10 13.16 31.03
N LYS A 73 -0.13 13.81 30.37
CA LYS A 73 0.12 13.61 28.94
C LYS A 73 0.04 12.11 28.71
N PRO A 74 -0.81 11.62 27.79
CA PRO A 74 -0.81 10.21 27.45
C PRO A 74 0.64 9.79 27.31
N ALA A 75 1.03 8.72 27.99
CA ALA A 75 2.41 8.20 27.93
C ALA A 75 2.86 8.33 26.49
N LYS A 76 4.01 9.01 26.25
CA LYS A 76 4.44 9.37 24.87
C LYS A 76 4.19 8.18 24.01
N ASN A 77 3.04 8.17 23.34
CA ASN A 77 2.71 7.11 22.43
C ASN A 77 3.72 7.28 21.30
N TRP A 78 4.79 6.52 21.37
CA TRP A 78 5.92 6.60 20.44
C TRP A 78 5.51 6.35 18.98
N PHE A 79 4.27 5.85 18.77
CA PHE A 79 3.65 5.67 17.46
C PHE A 79 3.05 6.95 16.88
N LEU A 80 2.53 7.85 17.71
CA LEU A 80 1.84 9.02 17.22
C LEU A 80 2.63 10.27 17.61
N ARG A 81 3.03 11.02 16.60
CA ARG A 81 3.55 12.37 16.79
C ARG A 81 2.47 13.26 17.43
N ASP A 82 2.91 14.34 18.05
CA ASP A 82 2.00 15.36 18.53
C ASP A 82 1.03 15.79 17.41
N LEU A 83 -0.24 15.47 17.59
CA LEU A 83 -1.30 15.70 16.60
C LEU A 83 -1.46 17.18 16.25
N GLU A 84 -1.23 18.07 17.22
CA GLU A 84 -1.28 19.52 17.00
C GLU A 84 -0.16 19.99 16.08
N SER A 85 1.03 19.46 16.26
CA SER A 85 2.16 19.70 15.37
C SER A 85 1.89 19.17 13.94
N ILE A 86 1.29 17.99 13.81
CA ILE A 86 0.89 17.44 12.51
C ILE A 86 -0.14 18.36 11.83
N ARG A 87 -1.19 18.78 12.57
CA ARG A 87 -2.24 19.68 12.04
C ARG A 87 -1.70 21.02 11.59
N ARG A 88 -0.75 21.59 12.31
CA ARG A 88 -0.11 22.85 11.94
C ARG A 88 0.72 22.67 10.67
N LYS A 89 1.63 21.69 10.66
CA LYS A 89 2.52 21.42 9.51
C LYS A 89 1.75 21.06 8.24
N ALA A 90 0.63 20.34 8.37
CA ALA A 90 -0.22 20.00 7.23
C ALA A 90 -0.83 21.23 6.52
N ARG A 91 -0.86 22.41 7.15
CA ARG A 91 -1.34 23.64 6.55
C ARG A 91 -0.25 24.49 5.91
N GLU A 92 1.02 24.20 6.17
CA GLU A 92 2.17 25.03 5.76
C GLU A 92 2.50 24.55 4.35
N HIS A 93 2.56 23.86 3.63
CA HIS A 93 3.07 23.48 2.30
C HIS A 93 2.03 22.72 1.44
N LEU A 94 0.85 23.30 1.30
CA LEU A 94 -0.24 22.68 0.54
C LEU A 94 0.11 22.42 -0.95
N SER A 95 1.04 23.19 -1.51
CA SER A 95 1.51 23.03 -2.90
C SER A 95 2.37 21.78 -3.12
N GLU A 96 2.90 21.17 -2.07
CA GLU A 96 3.77 19.98 -2.16
C GLU A 96 2.98 18.66 -2.32
N GLY A 97 1.65 18.71 -2.27
CA GLY A 97 0.79 17.56 -2.52
C GLY A 97 1.03 16.41 -1.55
N ALA A 98 1.43 15.25 -2.08
CA ALA A 98 1.67 14.05 -1.29
C ALA A 98 2.98 14.08 -0.48
N LEU A 99 3.92 14.96 -0.84
CA LEU A 99 5.16 15.15 -0.08
C LEU A 99 4.87 15.94 1.19
N THR A 100 5.30 15.42 2.31
CA THR A 100 5.23 16.10 3.61
C THR A 100 6.64 16.35 4.14
N GLN A 101 6.78 17.33 5.05
CA GLN A 101 8.07 17.65 5.69
C GLN A 101 8.74 16.45 6.42
N ASN A 102 8.06 15.33 6.52
CA ASN A 102 8.55 14.12 7.14
C ASN A 102 9.03 13.08 6.14
N TYR A 103 9.03 13.38 4.85
CA TYR A 103 9.65 12.52 3.86
C TYR A 103 11.14 12.33 4.18
N LYS A 104 11.55 11.11 4.42
CA LYS A 104 12.90 10.80 4.94
C LYS A 104 13.94 10.53 3.84
N GLY A 105 13.49 10.40 2.60
CA GLY A 105 14.33 10.13 1.45
C GLY A 105 14.84 11.40 0.77
N SER A 106 15.77 11.26 -0.17
CA SER A 106 16.05 12.28 -1.18
C SER A 106 15.02 12.16 -2.30
N VAL A 107 14.17 13.17 -2.47
CA VAL A 107 13.16 13.22 -3.54
C VAL A 107 13.82 13.16 -4.91
N GLU A 108 14.90 13.91 -5.11
CA GLU A 108 15.66 13.93 -6.36
C GLU A 108 16.18 12.53 -6.72
N LYS A 109 16.79 11.83 -5.74
CA LYS A 109 17.29 10.47 -5.98
C LYS A 109 16.15 9.47 -6.19
N ALA A 110 15.02 9.63 -5.50
CA ALA A 110 13.84 8.81 -5.71
C ALA A 110 13.31 8.96 -7.14
N ILE A 111 13.14 10.20 -7.62
CA ILE A 111 12.73 10.50 -8.99
C ILE A 111 13.73 9.96 -10.01
N GLY A 112 15.03 10.07 -9.75
CA GLY A 112 16.09 9.53 -10.60
C GLY A 112 16.00 8.02 -10.76
N LEU A 113 15.84 7.27 -9.65
CA LEU A 113 15.69 5.82 -9.66
C LEU A 113 14.40 5.37 -10.38
N LEU A 114 13.28 6.05 -10.11
CA LEU A 114 12.02 5.75 -10.80
C LEU A 114 12.08 6.05 -12.30
N ASN A 115 12.76 7.13 -12.72
CA ASN A 115 12.97 7.40 -14.13
C ASN A 115 13.89 6.39 -14.83
N HIS A 116 14.82 5.79 -14.10
CA HIS A 116 15.61 4.66 -14.60
C HIS A 116 14.72 3.42 -14.83
N ALA A 117 13.82 3.12 -13.88
CA ALA A 117 12.82 2.07 -14.06
C ALA A 117 11.88 2.37 -15.25
N VAL A 118 11.35 3.60 -15.37
CA VAL A 118 10.55 4.04 -16.53
C VAL A 118 11.25 3.72 -17.87
N ALA A 119 12.54 4.00 -17.98
CA ALA A 119 13.28 3.67 -19.20
C ALA A 119 13.38 2.16 -19.43
N THR A 120 13.52 1.38 -18.38
CA THR A 120 13.56 -0.08 -18.44
C THR A 120 12.23 -0.65 -18.92
N GLU A 121 11.11 -0.22 -18.31
CA GLU A 121 9.77 -0.65 -18.73
C GLU A 121 9.46 -0.31 -20.18
N ILE A 122 9.81 0.89 -20.66
CA ILE A 122 9.62 1.25 -22.07
C ILE A 122 10.37 0.28 -22.98
N VAL A 123 11.60 -0.09 -22.64
CA VAL A 123 12.38 -1.06 -23.43
C VAL A 123 11.75 -2.46 -23.38
N CYS A 124 11.25 -2.91 -22.22
CA CYS A 124 10.54 -4.18 -22.06
C CYS A 124 9.24 -4.20 -22.88
N VAL A 125 8.41 -3.18 -22.79
CA VAL A 125 7.18 -3.01 -23.62
C VAL A 125 7.50 -3.13 -25.11
N LEU A 126 8.50 -2.40 -25.59
CA LEU A 126 8.86 -2.40 -27.01
C LEU A 126 9.36 -3.78 -27.45
N ARG A 127 10.18 -4.44 -26.65
CA ARG A 127 10.70 -5.77 -26.94
C ARG A 127 9.59 -6.82 -26.95
N TYR A 128 8.73 -6.88 -25.96
CA TYR A 128 7.61 -7.79 -25.91
C TYR A 128 6.62 -7.57 -27.05
N LYS A 129 6.31 -6.32 -27.39
CA LYS A 129 5.45 -5.99 -28.55
C LYS A 129 6.08 -6.45 -29.85
N TYR A 130 7.39 -6.25 -30.04
CA TYR A 130 8.10 -6.75 -31.21
C TYR A 130 8.03 -8.27 -31.27
N HIS A 131 8.36 -8.98 -30.17
CA HIS A 131 8.33 -10.44 -30.11
C HIS A 131 6.92 -11.00 -30.34
N ALA A 132 5.88 -10.39 -29.81
CA ALA A 132 4.49 -10.79 -30.05
C ALA A 132 4.09 -10.74 -31.55
N VAL A 133 4.68 -9.80 -32.32
CA VAL A 133 4.41 -9.68 -33.76
C VAL A 133 5.35 -10.56 -34.58
N ALA A 134 6.65 -10.62 -34.23
CA ALA A 134 7.68 -11.27 -35.01
C ALA A 134 7.73 -12.80 -34.83
N ALA A 135 7.26 -13.33 -33.69
CA ALA A 135 7.27 -14.77 -33.42
C ALA A 135 6.46 -15.55 -34.45
N THR A 136 7.09 -16.54 -35.10
CA THR A 136 6.52 -17.38 -36.17
C THR A 136 6.81 -18.86 -35.92
N GLY A 137 6.02 -19.75 -36.54
CA GLY A 137 6.20 -21.20 -36.43
C GLY A 137 4.98 -21.90 -35.84
N ILE A 138 4.99 -23.22 -35.84
CA ILE A 138 3.83 -24.06 -35.44
C ILE A 138 3.42 -23.84 -33.97
N SER A 139 4.39 -23.61 -33.09
CA SER A 139 4.16 -23.41 -31.65
C SER A 139 4.14 -21.94 -31.23
N SER A 140 4.06 -21.01 -32.17
CA SER A 140 4.21 -19.58 -31.87
C SER A 140 2.96 -18.91 -31.33
N GLU A 141 1.76 -19.49 -31.50
CA GLU A 141 0.50 -18.79 -31.16
C GLU A 141 0.36 -18.55 -29.65
N ALA A 142 0.62 -19.57 -28.82
CA ALA A 142 0.59 -19.46 -27.38
C ALA A 142 1.66 -18.49 -26.86
N VAL A 143 2.88 -18.62 -27.36
CA VAL A 143 4.01 -17.75 -26.99
C VAL A 143 3.76 -16.29 -27.38
N ARG A 144 3.16 -16.05 -28.57
CA ARG A 144 2.76 -14.70 -28.98
C ARG A 144 1.71 -14.09 -28.06
N ALA A 145 0.73 -14.91 -27.60
CA ALA A 145 -0.29 -14.45 -26.67
C ALA A 145 0.36 -14.06 -25.33
N GLU A 146 1.31 -14.84 -24.84
CA GLU A 146 2.09 -14.57 -23.62
C GLU A 146 2.90 -13.27 -23.77
N PHE A 147 3.68 -13.13 -24.83
CA PHE A 147 4.41 -11.88 -25.07
C PHE A 147 3.49 -10.66 -25.16
N ALA A 148 2.29 -10.80 -25.75
CA ALA A 148 1.32 -9.72 -25.83
C ALA A 148 0.68 -9.40 -24.48
N GLN A 149 0.54 -10.39 -23.60
CA GLN A 149 0.05 -10.22 -22.24
C GLN A 149 1.11 -9.47 -21.39
N HIS A 150 2.36 -9.97 -21.38
CA HIS A 150 3.44 -9.31 -20.67
C HIS A 150 3.66 -7.87 -21.14
N ALA A 151 3.58 -7.60 -22.44
CA ALA A 151 3.67 -6.23 -22.95
C ALA A 151 2.64 -5.26 -22.33
N LYS A 152 1.43 -5.73 -21.98
CA LYS A 152 0.41 -4.92 -21.32
C LYS A 152 0.69 -4.73 -19.83
N GLU A 153 1.27 -5.76 -19.21
CA GLU A 153 1.64 -5.72 -17.80
C GLU A 153 2.80 -4.76 -17.57
N GLU A 154 3.80 -4.76 -18.46
CA GLU A 154 4.87 -3.77 -18.49
C GLU A 154 4.37 -2.33 -18.75
N GLU A 155 3.34 -2.15 -19.60
CA GLU A 155 2.66 -0.85 -19.73
C GLU A 155 2.02 -0.40 -18.42
N ALA A 156 1.44 -1.32 -17.65
CA ALA A 156 0.87 -1.00 -16.35
C ALA A 156 1.95 -0.64 -15.31
N HIS A 157 3.10 -1.33 -15.32
CA HIS A 157 4.26 -0.97 -14.49
C HIS A 157 4.75 0.44 -14.83
N LEU A 158 4.90 0.74 -16.12
CA LEU A 158 5.28 2.07 -16.60
C LEU A 158 4.35 3.16 -16.08
N ASP A 159 3.04 2.93 -16.14
CA ASP A 159 2.03 3.89 -15.68
C ASP A 159 2.12 4.13 -14.17
N LEU A 160 2.29 3.07 -13.36
CA LEU A 160 2.48 3.17 -11.90
C LEU A 160 3.72 3.99 -11.54
N LEU A 161 4.83 3.76 -12.23
CA LEU A 161 6.08 4.50 -12.03
C LEU A 161 5.92 5.97 -12.40
N CYS A 162 5.29 6.28 -13.52
CA CYS A 162 5.03 7.64 -13.97
C CYS A 162 4.13 8.40 -13.01
N GLU A 163 3.06 7.76 -12.54
CA GLU A 163 2.17 8.35 -11.54
C GLU A 163 2.92 8.64 -10.23
N ARG A 164 3.75 7.70 -9.78
CA ARG A 164 4.55 7.89 -8.55
C ARG A 164 5.55 9.04 -8.69
N ILE A 165 6.21 9.20 -9.82
CA ILE A 165 7.09 10.33 -10.11
C ILE A 165 6.32 11.65 -9.99
N ASN A 166 5.12 11.74 -10.59
CA ASN A 166 4.27 12.92 -10.48
C ASN A 166 3.87 13.23 -9.03
N GLN A 167 3.50 12.22 -8.24
CA GLN A 167 3.18 12.38 -6.81
C GLN A 167 4.37 12.90 -6.00
N LEU A 168 5.59 12.57 -6.40
CA LEU A 168 6.82 13.08 -5.81
C LEU A 168 7.24 14.47 -6.35
N GLY A 169 6.41 15.10 -7.19
CA GLY A 169 6.66 16.41 -7.78
C GLY A 169 7.67 16.40 -8.93
N GLY A 170 8.01 15.21 -9.45
CA GLY A 170 8.92 15.03 -10.59
C GLY A 170 8.22 15.01 -11.94
N LYS A 171 8.99 14.76 -12.99
CA LYS A 171 8.50 14.57 -14.36
C LYS A 171 8.99 13.22 -14.89
N PRO A 172 8.10 12.34 -15.38
CA PRO A 172 8.50 11.13 -16.07
C PRO A 172 9.32 11.43 -17.32
N GLN A 173 10.42 10.72 -17.53
CA GLN A 173 11.32 10.90 -18.69
C GLN A 173 11.01 9.88 -19.78
N MET A 174 10.01 10.16 -20.58
CA MET A 174 9.57 9.30 -21.67
C MET A 174 10.18 9.64 -23.04
N ASN A 175 11.11 10.61 -23.11
CA ASN A 175 11.78 10.94 -24.35
C ASN A 175 12.59 9.73 -24.86
N PRO A 176 12.38 9.28 -26.12
CA PRO A 176 13.12 8.16 -26.70
C PRO A 176 14.62 8.44 -26.91
N GLU A 177 15.03 9.71 -26.94
CA GLU A 177 16.45 10.05 -27.05
C GLU A 177 17.22 9.57 -25.83
N GLY A 178 18.26 8.76 -26.06
CA GLY A 178 19.07 8.16 -24.99
C GLY A 178 18.35 7.13 -24.13
N LEU A 179 17.20 6.62 -24.57
CA LEU A 179 16.38 5.65 -23.82
C LEU A 179 17.19 4.41 -23.41
N LEU A 180 17.85 3.78 -24.36
CA LEU A 180 18.64 2.56 -24.13
C LEU A 180 19.81 2.77 -23.15
N ALA A 181 20.39 3.97 -23.11
CA ALA A 181 21.46 4.31 -22.18
C ALA A 181 20.96 4.49 -20.74
N ARG A 182 19.67 4.71 -20.54
CA ARG A 182 19.01 4.90 -19.23
C ARG A 182 18.33 3.64 -18.71
N ALA A 183 18.12 2.63 -19.57
CA ALA A 183 17.45 1.39 -19.22
C ALA A 183 18.44 0.37 -18.63
N SER A 184 18.01 -0.44 -17.68
CA SER A 184 18.75 -1.63 -17.22
C SER A 184 18.65 -2.77 -18.23
N SER A 185 17.47 -2.97 -18.83
CA SER A 185 17.24 -4.02 -19.82
C SER A 185 17.74 -3.60 -21.19
N GLN A 186 18.20 -4.60 -21.96
CA GLN A 186 18.63 -4.41 -23.35
C GLN A 186 17.49 -4.69 -24.31
N TYR A 187 17.47 -3.97 -25.44
CA TYR A 187 16.58 -4.28 -26.54
C TYR A 187 17.26 -5.29 -27.47
N VAL A 188 16.76 -6.51 -27.48
CA VAL A 188 17.27 -7.61 -28.32
C VAL A 188 16.10 -8.25 -29.04
N GLU A 189 16.20 -8.38 -30.36
CA GLU A 189 15.13 -8.91 -31.21
C GLU A 189 15.07 -10.45 -31.24
N GLY A 190 16.20 -11.12 -30.96
CA GLY A 190 16.32 -12.56 -31.10
C GLY A 190 16.31 -13.02 -32.57
N GLU A 191 16.92 -14.17 -32.86
CA GLU A 191 16.98 -14.74 -34.21
C GLU A 191 15.83 -15.72 -34.49
N ASN A 192 15.26 -16.31 -33.45
CA ASN A 192 14.21 -17.32 -33.54
C ASN A 192 13.35 -17.31 -32.23
N LEU A 193 12.30 -18.12 -32.20
CA LEU A 193 11.37 -18.16 -31.07
C LEU A 193 12.05 -18.48 -29.73
N ILE A 194 12.98 -19.41 -29.71
CA ILE A 194 13.70 -19.79 -28.48
C ILE A 194 14.59 -18.65 -28.01
N ASP A 195 15.22 -17.93 -28.90
CA ASP A 195 16.05 -16.79 -28.57
C ASP A 195 15.19 -15.63 -28.04
N MET A 196 13.99 -15.38 -28.62
CA MET A 196 13.03 -14.39 -28.11
C MET A 196 12.60 -14.71 -26.67
N ILE A 197 12.27 -15.97 -26.37
CA ILE A 197 11.91 -16.40 -25.01
C ILE A 197 13.11 -16.19 -24.07
N ARG A 198 14.32 -16.60 -24.50
CA ARG A 198 15.54 -16.49 -23.70
C ARG A 198 15.90 -15.03 -23.39
N GLU A 199 15.81 -14.14 -24.37
CA GLU A 199 16.10 -12.71 -24.19
C GLU A 199 15.08 -12.02 -23.29
N ASN A 200 13.81 -12.44 -23.33
CA ASN A 200 12.83 -11.97 -22.35
C ASN A 200 13.18 -12.48 -20.94
N LEU A 201 13.46 -13.77 -20.76
CA LEU A 201 13.87 -14.29 -19.44
C LEU A 201 15.11 -13.57 -18.88
N ILE A 202 16.09 -13.25 -19.71
CA ILE A 202 17.28 -12.50 -19.29
C ILE A 202 16.86 -11.11 -18.79
N ALA A 203 15.97 -10.45 -19.50
CA ALA A 203 15.52 -9.11 -19.14
C ALA A 203 14.68 -9.09 -17.85
N GLU A 204 13.77 -10.08 -17.65
CA GLU A 204 13.05 -10.21 -16.38
C GLU A 204 14.01 -10.37 -15.21
N ARG A 205 15.01 -11.19 -15.35
CA ARG A 205 16.02 -11.39 -14.29
C ARG A 205 16.81 -10.11 -13.99
N ILE A 206 17.05 -9.27 -14.98
CA ILE A 206 17.65 -7.93 -14.79
C ILE A 206 16.68 -7.02 -14.07
N ALA A 207 15.40 -7.01 -14.45
CA ALA A 207 14.34 -6.24 -13.81
C ALA A 207 14.18 -6.63 -12.32
N ILE A 208 14.10 -7.93 -12.02
CA ILE A 208 14.03 -8.48 -10.66
C ILE A 208 15.17 -7.95 -9.78
N GLU A 209 16.41 -8.01 -10.21
CA GLU A 209 17.54 -7.50 -9.42
C GLU A 209 17.47 -5.96 -9.26
N SER A 210 17.09 -5.25 -10.31
CA SER A 210 16.94 -3.79 -10.29
C SER A 210 15.83 -3.36 -9.30
N TYR A 211 14.66 -3.99 -9.36
CA TYR A 211 13.55 -3.71 -8.44
C TYR A 211 13.87 -4.11 -7.00
N ARG A 212 14.54 -5.23 -6.80
CA ARG A 212 14.98 -5.68 -5.47
C ARG A 212 15.92 -4.69 -4.82
N ASP A 213 16.83 -4.08 -5.57
CA ASP A 213 17.73 -3.05 -5.08
C ASP A 213 16.99 -1.73 -4.78
N MET A 214 16.01 -1.36 -5.62
CA MET A 214 15.15 -0.21 -5.36
C MET A 214 14.28 -0.41 -4.12
N VAL A 215 13.68 -1.57 -3.92
CA VAL A 215 12.91 -1.92 -2.70
C VAL A 215 13.78 -1.75 -1.45
N ARG A 216 15.02 -2.24 -1.47
CA ARG A 216 15.99 -2.06 -0.37
C ARG A 216 16.33 -0.60 -0.14
N TYR A 217 16.52 0.17 -1.21
CA TYR A 217 16.84 1.60 -1.11
C TYR A 217 15.72 2.39 -0.44
N PHE A 218 14.47 2.19 -0.86
CA PHE A 218 13.32 2.91 -0.30
C PHE A 218 13.03 2.48 1.14
N GLY A 219 13.06 1.19 1.45
CA GLY A 219 12.93 0.66 2.80
C GLY A 219 11.82 1.36 3.60
N ASP A 220 12.16 1.82 4.82
CA ASP A 220 11.24 2.58 5.68
C ASP A 220 11.22 4.10 5.40
N LYS A 221 12.00 4.56 4.43
CA LYS A 221 12.08 6.00 4.08
C LYS A 221 10.88 6.43 3.26
N ASP A 222 10.42 5.57 2.35
CA ASP A 222 9.25 5.77 1.50
C ASP A 222 8.47 4.46 1.35
N PRO A 223 7.62 4.13 2.34
CA PRO A 223 6.84 2.90 2.31
C PRO A 223 5.89 2.81 1.10
N THR A 224 5.37 3.93 0.62
CA THR A 224 4.45 3.97 -0.53
C THR A 224 5.16 3.54 -1.81
N THR A 225 6.32 4.12 -2.09
CA THR A 225 7.14 3.70 -3.25
C THR A 225 7.61 2.27 -3.09
N ARG A 226 8.05 1.86 -1.90
CA ARG A 226 8.47 0.47 -1.64
C ARG A 226 7.36 -0.53 -1.94
N ILE A 227 6.16 -0.34 -1.40
CA ILE A 227 5.01 -1.26 -1.61
C ILE A 227 4.65 -1.36 -3.10
N MET A 228 4.67 -0.25 -3.82
CA MET A 228 4.45 -0.24 -5.26
C MET A 228 5.51 -1.09 -5.99
N LEU A 229 6.79 -0.88 -5.68
CA LEU A 229 7.90 -1.62 -6.27
C LEU A 229 7.92 -3.11 -5.86
N GLU A 230 7.48 -3.45 -4.64
CA GLU A 230 7.28 -4.84 -4.21
C GLU A 230 6.19 -5.53 -5.05
N GLY A 231 5.13 -4.81 -5.43
CA GLY A 231 4.09 -5.30 -6.33
C GLY A 231 4.62 -5.58 -7.73
N ILE A 232 5.38 -4.65 -8.31
CA ILE A 232 6.04 -4.84 -9.61
C ILE A 232 7.03 -6.01 -9.53
N LEU A 233 7.92 -6.04 -8.53
CA LEU A 233 8.89 -7.12 -8.35
C LEU A 233 8.23 -8.51 -8.32
N ALA A 234 7.09 -8.66 -7.64
CA ALA A 234 6.36 -9.92 -7.60
C ALA A 234 5.87 -10.34 -9.00
N GLN A 235 5.46 -9.40 -9.83
CA GLN A 235 5.01 -9.66 -11.20
C GLN A 235 6.19 -9.99 -12.13
N GLU A 236 7.33 -9.31 -11.99
CA GLU A 236 8.57 -9.66 -12.72
C GLU A 236 9.06 -11.08 -12.39
N GLU A 237 8.91 -11.52 -11.13
CA GLU A 237 9.22 -12.90 -10.74
C GLU A 237 8.26 -13.91 -11.39
N GLU A 238 6.97 -13.54 -11.58
CA GLU A 238 6.00 -14.34 -12.33
C GLU A 238 6.35 -14.39 -13.82
N HIS A 239 6.62 -13.25 -14.47
CA HIS A 239 7.06 -13.18 -15.86
C HIS A 239 8.31 -14.03 -16.11
N ALA A 240 9.28 -13.98 -15.19
CA ALA A 240 10.49 -14.82 -15.31
C ALA A 240 10.16 -16.32 -15.24
N ASN A 241 9.20 -16.74 -14.42
CA ASN A 241 8.76 -18.14 -14.37
C ASN A 241 8.07 -18.54 -15.68
N ASP A 242 7.19 -17.71 -16.22
CA ASP A 242 6.47 -17.97 -17.46
C ASP A 242 7.46 -18.12 -18.64
N MET A 243 8.43 -17.22 -18.74
CA MET A 243 9.49 -17.32 -19.75
C MET A 243 10.37 -18.55 -19.55
N HIS A 244 10.67 -18.92 -18.31
CA HIS A 244 11.42 -20.14 -18.01
C HIS A 244 10.65 -21.39 -18.44
N ASP A 245 9.35 -21.47 -18.13
CA ASP A 245 8.52 -22.64 -18.46
C ASP A 245 8.35 -22.80 -19.96
N LEU A 246 8.15 -21.70 -20.69
CA LEU A 246 8.15 -21.68 -22.15
C LEU A 246 9.50 -22.14 -22.73
N LEU A 247 10.62 -21.72 -22.14
CA LEU A 247 11.94 -22.12 -22.59
C LEU A 247 12.17 -23.63 -22.38
N VAL A 248 11.77 -24.17 -21.22
CA VAL A 248 11.85 -25.60 -20.90
C VAL A 248 11.01 -26.42 -21.88
N GLU A 249 9.78 -26.00 -22.17
CA GLU A 249 8.89 -26.68 -23.11
C GLU A 249 9.50 -26.75 -24.50
N HIS A 250 10.09 -25.68 -25.01
CA HIS A 250 10.60 -25.58 -26.37
C HIS A 250 12.00 -26.17 -26.52
N GLU A 251 12.84 -26.16 -25.47
CA GLU A 251 14.15 -26.80 -25.47
C GLU A 251 14.10 -28.29 -25.08
N GLY A 252 12.97 -28.79 -24.59
CA GLY A 252 12.82 -30.20 -24.17
C GLY A 252 13.62 -30.55 -22.91
N ARG A 253 13.93 -29.59 -22.06
CA ARG A 253 14.64 -29.82 -20.79
C ARG A 253 13.70 -30.29 -19.69
N PRO A 254 14.16 -31.08 -18.69
CA PRO A 254 13.32 -31.44 -17.54
C PRO A 254 12.96 -30.21 -16.71
N MET A 255 11.68 -30.13 -16.31
CA MET A 255 11.13 -29.00 -15.54
C MET A 255 11.72 -28.84 -14.13
N LEU A 256 12.37 -29.87 -13.59
CA LEU A 256 12.96 -29.81 -12.25
C LEU A 256 14.47 -30.01 -12.33
N PRO A 257 15.27 -29.20 -11.62
CA PRO A 257 16.69 -29.48 -11.46
C PRO A 257 16.86 -30.81 -10.72
N LYS A 258 17.81 -31.63 -11.21
CA LYS A 258 18.15 -32.90 -10.57
C LYS A 258 18.82 -32.65 -9.21
#